data_efc017e64d79ca9d1c8bfb316d4f52de
#
_entry.id   efc017e64d79ca9d1c8bfb316d4f52de
#
_cell.length_a   1.000
_cell.length_b   1.000
_cell.length_c   1.000
_cell.angle_alpha   90.00
_cell.angle_beta   90.00
_cell.angle_gamma   90.00
#
_symmetry.space_group_name_H-M   'P 1'
#
loop_
_entity.id
_entity.type
_entity.pdbx_description
1 polymer ?
#
loop_
_entity_poly.entity_id
_entity_poly.type
_entity_poly.pdbx_seq_one_letter_code
_entity_poly.pdbx_strand_id
1 'polypeptide(L)'
;MSVATLVPVDDFVRRLRQFPEPCFDGTTQVLRFLEENPVDPATLERYFFWDVQHYTRNLIDKTVLYELIAICWDMGQVSSIDNHREQNCWMAVPIGRLMVQNYRVLEQDLKRGTCRLEQTSTVEMNRERPCAVDPLAPVHKVYNPREFRERAVSLHVYSRPFDSCDVYSEEQCTCGTIGLSYTSMYGQRVMPA
;
A
#
# COMPACT_ATOMS: atom_id res chain seq x y z
N MET A 1 -25.14 -13.60 -5.64
CA MET A 1 -23.69 -13.31 -5.55
C MET A 1 -23.15 -14.12 -4.39
N SER A 2 -22.17 -15.00 -4.63
CA SER A 2 -21.54 -15.76 -3.53
C SER A 2 -20.74 -14.78 -2.70
N VAL A 3 -21.00 -14.70 -1.40
CA VAL A 3 -20.19 -13.92 -0.46
C VAL A 3 -18.83 -14.65 -0.39
N ALA A 4 -17.76 -13.98 -0.79
CA ALA A 4 -16.42 -14.55 -0.68
C ALA A 4 -16.12 -14.90 0.79
N THR A 5 -15.65 -16.11 1.03
CA THR A 5 -15.31 -16.56 2.38
C THR A 5 -14.06 -15.81 2.85
N LEU A 6 -14.15 -15.19 4.03
CA LEU A 6 -13.00 -14.50 4.63
C LEU A 6 -11.91 -15.49 5.00
N VAL A 7 -10.66 -15.12 4.75
CA VAL A 7 -9.48 -15.96 4.95
C VAL A 7 -8.67 -15.41 6.13
N PRO A 8 -8.33 -16.22 7.15
CA PRO A 8 -7.41 -15.81 8.20
C PRO A 8 -6.07 -15.36 7.62
N VAL A 9 -5.45 -14.32 8.21
CA VAL A 9 -4.19 -13.73 7.70
C VAL A 9 -3.06 -14.76 7.57
N ASP A 10 -2.96 -15.71 8.48
CA ASP A 10 -1.93 -16.76 8.43
C ASP A 10 -2.13 -17.71 7.24
N ASP A 11 -3.39 -18.01 6.91
CA ASP A 11 -3.74 -18.82 5.74
C ASP A 11 -3.48 -18.05 4.44
N PHE A 12 -3.80 -16.76 4.44
CA PHE A 12 -3.50 -15.86 3.34
C PHE A 12 -1.99 -15.81 3.05
N VAL A 13 -1.16 -15.58 4.08
CA VAL A 13 0.30 -15.59 3.98
C VAL A 13 0.81 -16.95 3.46
N ARG A 14 0.30 -18.06 4.01
CA ARG A 14 0.72 -19.41 3.59
C ARG A 14 0.43 -19.65 2.11
N ARG A 15 -0.71 -19.20 1.60
CA ARG A 15 -1.08 -19.32 0.17
C ARG A 15 -0.21 -18.39 -0.71
N LEU A 16 0.00 -17.13 -0.29
CA LEU A 16 0.82 -16.17 -1.04
C LEU A 16 2.28 -16.65 -1.16
N ARG A 17 2.83 -17.27 -0.12
CA ARG A 17 4.18 -17.87 -0.13
C ARG A 17 4.36 -19.02 -1.13
N GLN A 18 3.27 -19.61 -1.63
CA GLN A 18 3.31 -20.67 -2.63
C GLN A 18 3.42 -20.13 -4.06
N PHE A 19 3.29 -18.82 -4.25
CA PHE A 19 3.38 -18.22 -5.56
C PHE A 19 4.81 -18.27 -6.07
N PRO A 20 5.04 -18.83 -7.28
CA PRO A 20 6.34 -18.76 -7.93
C PRO A 20 6.64 -17.33 -8.39
N GLU A 21 7.92 -17.02 -8.58
CA GLU A 21 8.41 -15.70 -8.97
C GLU A 21 7.64 -15.06 -10.13
N PRO A 22 7.32 -15.77 -11.25
CA PRO A 22 6.60 -15.15 -12.37
C PRO A 22 5.21 -14.61 -12.03
N CYS A 23 4.60 -15.03 -10.92
CA CYS A 23 3.31 -14.48 -10.48
C CYS A 23 3.42 -13.00 -10.07
N PHE A 24 4.62 -12.53 -9.74
CA PHE A 24 4.90 -11.17 -9.29
C PHE A 24 5.41 -10.25 -10.41
N ASP A 25 5.72 -10.78 -11.61
CA ASP A 25 6.23 -9.99 -12.74
C ASP A 25 5.15 -9.12 -13.42
N GLY A 26 3.89 -9.49 -13.22
CA GLY A 26 2.73 -8.73 -13.74
C GLY A 26 1.68 -8.52 -12.66
N THR A 27 0.70 -7.68 -12.92
CA THR A 27 -0.28 -7.28 -11.90
C THR A 27 -1.44 -8.26 -11.73
N THR A 28 -1.74 -9.11 -12.71
CA THR A 28 -3.01 -9.87 -12.78
C THR A 28 -3.13 -10.98 -11.74
N GLN A 29 -2.07 -11.78 -11.51
CA GLN A 29 -2.18 -12.99 -10.69
C GLN A 29 -2.34 -12.67 -9.21
N VAL A 30 -1.56 -11.73 -8.69
CA VAL A 30 -1.67 -11.29 -7.29
C VAL A 30 -2.97 -10.50 -7.07
N LEU A 31 -3.41 -9.67 -8.03
CA LEU A 31 -4.70 -8.99 -7.94
C LEU A 31 -5.84 -10.00 -7.80
N ARG A 32 -5.90 -10.99 -8.68
CA ARG A 32 -6.91 -12.06 -8.62
C ARG A 32 -6.87 -12.81 -7.29
N PHE A 33 -5.67 -13.07 -6.79
CA PHE A 33 -5.51 -13.71 -5.48
C PHE A 33 -6.11 -12.86 -4.35
N LEU A 34 -5.92 -11.53 -4.36
CA LEU A 34 -6.53 -10.62 -3.38
C LEU A 34 -8.07 -10.63 -3.49
N GLU A 35 -8.62 -10.64 -4.72
CA GLU A 35 -10.06 -10.69 -4.98
C GLU A 35 -10.69 -11.99 -4.47
N GLU A 36 -10.02 -13.12 -4.69
CA GLU A 36 -10.50 -14.46 -4.32
C GLU A 36 -10.27 -14.81 -2.83
N ASN A 37 -9.38 -14.09 -2.13
CA ASN A 37 -8.99 -14.36 -0.75
C ASN A 37 -9.09 -13.10 0.14
N PRO A 38 -10.27 -12.51 0.34
CA PRO A 38 -10.43 -11.36 1.22
C PRO A 38 -10.05 -11.75 2.65
N VAL A 39 -9.11 -10.99 3.24
CA VAL A 39 -8.59 -11.29 4.59
C VAL A 39 -9.63 -10.97 5.65
N ASP A 40 -9.77 -11.88 6.64
CA ASP A 40 -10.60 -11.66 7.83
C ASP A 40 -9.97 -10.59 8.73
N PRO A 41 -10.63 -9.42 8.90
CA PRO A 41 -10.12 -8.32 9.72
C PRO A 41 -9.80 -8.69 11.16
N ALA A 42 -10.57 -9.62 11.76
CA ALA A 42 -10.35 -10.04 13.14
C ALA A 42 -8.97 -10.71 13.32
N THR A 43 -8.43 -11.31 12.27
CA THR A 43 -7.11 -11.96 12.32
C THR A 43 -5.94 -10.99 12.13
N LEU A 44 -6.22 -9.74 11.78
CA LEU A 44 -5.22 -8.67 11.57
C LEU A 44 -4.93 -7.85 12.83
N GLU A 45 -5.71 -7.99 13.92
CA GLU A 45 -5.63 -7.11 15.10
C GLU A 45 -4.22 -7.03 15.69
N ARG A 46 -3.45 -8.11 15.67
CA ARG A 46 -2.06 -8.14 16.15
C ARG A 46 -1.10 -7.26 15.37
N TYR A 47 -1.51 -6.75 14.19
CA TYR A 47 -0.73 -5.85 13.34
C TYR A 47 -1.26 -4.41 13.38
N PHE A 48 -2.23 -4.08 14.25
CA PHE A 48 -2.79 -2.74 14.35
C PHE A 48 -2.01 -1.90 15.35
N PHE A 49 -1.07 -1.13 14.84
CA PHE A 49 -0.31 -0.15 15.61
C PHE A 49 -0.69 1.24 15.12
N TRP A 50 -1.65 1.85 15.81
CA TRP A 50 -2.17 3.17 15.44
C TRP A 50 -1.25 4.30 15.93
N ASP A 51 -1.20 5.38 15.16
CA ASP A 51 -0.58 6.64 15.54
C ASP A 51 -1.52 7.80 15.16
N VAL A 52 -1.58 8.85 15.99
CA VAL A 52 -2.50 9.97 15.77
C VAL A 52 -1.96 11.02 14.80
N GLN A 53 -0.65 11.04 14.57
CA GLN A 53 0.01 12.04 13.75
C GLN A 53 0.17 11.58 12.29
N HIS A 54 0.45 10.28 12.09
CA HIS A 54 0.71 9.72 10.77
C HIS A 54 0.28 8.26 10.67
N TYR A 55 0.02 7.80 9.46
CA TYR A 55 -0.26 6.39 9.21
C TYR A 55 0.94 5.52 9.59
N THR A 56 0.68 4.25 9.90
CA THR A 56 1.71 3.32 10.35
C THR A 56 1.89 2.18 9.35
N ARG A 57 3.13 1.72 9.18
CA ARG A 57 3.53 0.62 8.29
C ARG A 57 3.89 -0.60 9.14
N ASN A 58 3.11 -1.66 9.06
CA ASN A 58 3.21 -2.82 9.93
C ASN A 58 3.49 -4.07 9.09
N LEU A 59 4.74 -4.57 9.13
CA LEU A 59 5.16 -5.71 8.34
C LEU A 59 4.51 -7.00 8.87
N ILE A 60 3.76 -7.67 8.00
CA ILE A 60 3.14 -8.97 8.28
C ILE A 60 4.05 -10.11 7.85
N ASP A 61 4.55 -10.04 6.62
CA ASP A 61 5.39 -11.07 6.03
C ASP A 61 6.36 -10.49 5.00
N LYS A 62 7.54 -11.12 4.90
CA LYS A 62 8.57 -10.70 3.94
C LYS A 62 9.36 -11.91 3.44
N THR A 63 9.54 -11.95 2.14
CA THR A 63 10.38 -12.92 1.43
C THR A 63 11.31 -12.18 0.48
N VAL A 64 12.09 -12.89 -0.32
CA VAL A 64 12.89 -12.27 -1.40
C VAL A 64 12.01 -11.79 -2.57
N LEU A 65 10.78 -12.31 -2.68
CA LEU A 65 9.86 -12.01 -3.79
C LEU A 65 8.88 -10.88 -3.47
N TYR A 66 8.49 -10.74 -2.21
CA TYR A 66 7.50 -9.73 -1.80
C TYR A 66 7.63 -9.33 -0.33
N GLU A 67 7.02 -8.22 0.01
CA GLU A 67 6.64 -7.86 1.38
C GLU A 67 5.13 -7.61 1.45
N LEU A 68 4.51 -8.07 2.54
CA LEU A 68 3.10 -7.83 2.88
C LEU A 68 3.04 -6.92 4.10
N ILE A 69 2.39 -5.77 3.97
CA ILE A 69 2.30 -4.74 5.00
C ILE A 69 0.84 -4.43 5.29
N ALA A 70 0.48 -4.34 6.58
CA ALA A 70 -0.74 -3.65 6.99
C ALA A 70 -0.42 -2.18 7.25
N ILE A 71 -1.18 -1.28 6.63
CA ILE A 71 -1.09 0.15 6.89
C ILE A 71 -2.35 0.59 7.63
N CYS A 72 -2.17 1.20 8.81
CA CYS A 72 -3.27 1.71 9.63
C CYS A 72 -3.39 3.21 9.42
N TRP A 73 -4.61 3.65 9.07
CA TRP A 73 -4.94 5.04 8.72
C TRP A 73 -5.96 5.59 9.70
N ASP A 74 -5.61 6.60 10.47
CA ASP A 74 -6.59 7.39 11.21
C ASP A 74 -7.28 8.40 10.28
N MET A 75 -8.37 8.99 10.72
CA MET A 75 -9.15 9.95 9.93
C MET A 75 -8.32 11.19 9.58
N GLY A 76 -8.25 11.51 8.30
CA GLY A 76 -7.52 12.65 7.77
C GLY A 76 -6.04 12.38 7.48
N GLN A 77 -5.55 11.16 7.69
CA GLN A 77 -4.17 10.81 7.34
C GLN A 77 -4.00 10.62 5.84
N VAL A 78 -2.82 11.00 5.34
CA VAL A 78 -2.46 10.97 3.93
C VAL A 78 -1.00 10.55 3.77
N SER A 79 -0.70 9.73 2.75
CA SER A 79 0.69 9.45 2.36
C SER A 79 1.31 10.63 1.61
N SER A 80 2.62 10.65 1.46
CA SER A 80 3.27 11.42 0.41
C SER A 80 2.70 11.01 -0.96
N ILE A 81 2.87 11.86 -1.98
CA ILE A 81 2.79 11.40 -3.36
C ILE A 81 4.09 10.65 -3.61
N ASP A 82 4.02 9.37 -3.96
CA ASP A 82 5.20 8.52 -4.11
C ASP A 82 5.07 7.52 -5.26
N ASN A 83 6.21 6.91 -5.60
CA ASN A 83 6.29 5.75 -6.48
C ASN A 83 6.85 4.54 -5.73
N HIS A 84 6.87 3.38 -6.38
CA HIS A 84 7.41 2.15 -5.80
C HIS A 84 8.72 1.71 -6.45
N ARG A 85 9.45 2.63 -7.12
CA ARG A 85 10.73 2.36 -7.77
C ARG A 85 10.72 1.11 -8.65
N GLU A 86 9.75 1.05 -9.58
CA GLU A 86 9.52 -0.06 -10.52
C GLU A 86 9.00 -1.37 -9.86
N GLN A 87 8.70 -1.34 -8.56
CA GLN A 87 8.08 -2.49 -7.91
C GLN A 87 6.57 -2.52 -8.16
N ASN A 88 6.03 -3.70 -8.44
CA ASN A 88 4.59 -3.89 -8.48
C ASN A 88 3.98 -3.72 -7.08
N CYS A 89 2.81 -3.11 -7.03
CA CYS A 89 2.05 -2.92 -5.80
C CYS A 89 0.60 -3.34 -5.99
N TRP A 90 0.10 -4.12 -5.06
CA TRP A 90 -1.31 -4.51 -4.97
C TRP A 90 -1.84 -4.10 -3.61
N MET A 91 -3.08 -3.62 -3.60
CA MET A 91 -3.73 -3.08 -2.41
C MET A 91 -5.11 -3.69 -2.21
N ALA A 92 -5.44 -4.04 -0.97
CA ALA A 92 -6.78 -4.39 -0.52
C ALA A 92 -7.11 -3.59 0.75
N VAL A 93 -8.39 -3.31 1.01
CA VAL A 93 -8.83 -2.55 2.19
C VAL A 93 -9.79 -3.41 3.01
N PRO A 94 -9.29 -4.28 3.92
CA PRO A 94 -10.14 -5.13 4.74
C PRO A 94 -11.01 -4.36 5.73
N ILE A 95 -10.61 -3.15 6.15
CA ILE A 95 -11.35 -2.30 7.11
C ILE A 95 -11.46 -0.88 6.57
N GLY A 96 -12.67 -0.33 6.59
CA GLY A 96 -12.94 1.04 6.18
C GLY A 96 -12.84 1.25 4.68
N ARG A 97 -12.55 2.49 4.30
CA ARG A 97 -12.40 2.95 2.91
C ARG A 97 -11.23 3.91 2.80
N LEU A 98 -10.61 3.97 1.64
CA LEU A 98 -9.51 4.88 1.33
C LEU A 98 -9.72 5.48 -0.06
N MET A 99 -9.11 6.62 -0.29
CA MET A 99 -8.99 7.24 -1.61
C MET A 99 -7.58 7.08 -2.14
N VAL A 100 -7.45 6.76 -3.41
CA VAL A 100 -6.19 6.77 -4.17
C VAL A 100 -6.28 7.87 -5.20
N GLN A 101 -5.35 8.79 -5.17
CA GLN A 101 -5.20 9.84 -6.17
C GLN A 101 -3.96 9.55 -7.01
N ASN A 102 -4.15 9.37 -8.31
CA ASN A 102 -3.09 9.00 -9.25
C ASN A 102 -2.56 10.23 -9.97
N TYR A 103 -1.29 10.18 -10.34
CA TYR A 103 -0.58 11.26 -11.01
C TYR A 103 0.22 10.74 -12.22
N ARG A 104 0.35 11.61 -13.21
CA ARG A 104 1.33 11.46 -14.29
C ARG A 104 2.52 12.35 -14.01
N VAL A 105 3.72 11.82 -14.14
CA VAL A 105 4.95 12.61 -14.10
C VAL A 105 5.14 13.22 -15.48
N LEU A 106 5.08 14.56 -15.56
CA LEU A 106 5.33 15.31 -16.79
C LEU A 106 6.82 15.59 -16.96
N GLU A 107 7.49 15.94 -15.86
CA GLU A 107 8.92 16.22 -15.80
C GLU A 107 9.48 15.78 -14.45
N GLN A 108 10.69 15.25 -14.43
CA GLN A 108 11.39 14.86 -13.21
C GLN A 108 12.90 14.96 -13.38
N ASP A 109 13.55 15.60 -12.41
CA ASP A 109 15.01 15.60 -12.24
C ASP A 109 15.34 15.36 -10.76
N LEU A 110 15.58 14.11 -10.39
CA LEU A 110 15.91 13.73 -9.01
C LEU A 110 17.24 14.34 -8.51
N LYS A 111 18.16 14.68 -9.42
CA LYS A 111 19.45 15.30 -9.05
C LYS A 111 19.26 16.77 -8.66
N ARG A 112 18.37 17.45 -9.34
CA ARG A 112 17.99 18.86 -9.05
C ARG A 112 16.88 18.95 -8.01
N GLY A 113 16.20 17.84 -7.73
CA GLY A 113 15.05 17.81 -6.82
C GLY A 113 13.81 18.49 -7.37
N THR A 114 13.62 18.52 -8.69
CA THR A 114 12.49 19.20 -9.34
C THR A 114 11.59 18.25 -10.08
N CYS A 115 10.28 18.50 -10.04
CA CYS A 115 9.30 17.73 -10.81
C CYS A 115 8.08 18.59 -11.20
N ARG A 116 7.33 18.05 -12.17
CA ARG A 116 6.00 18.56 -12.52
C ARG A 116 5.05 17.36 -12.68
N LEU A 117 3.96 17.42 -11.94
CA LEU A 117 2.94 16.37 -11.92
C LEU A 117 1.64 16.88 -12.53
N GLU A 118 0.83 15.93 -13.00
CA GLU A 118 -0.55 16.14 -13.41
C GLU A 118 -1.42 15.10 -12.71
N GLN A 119 -2.43 15.53 -11.96
CA GLN A 119 -3.43 14.63 -11.40
C GLN A 119 -4.26 14.02 -12.52
N THR A 120 -4.40 12.68 -12.50
CA THR A 120 -5.11 11.95 -13.57
C THR A 120 -6.44 11.41 -13.12
N SER A 121 -6.49 10.71 -11.99
CA SER A 121 -7.73 10.09 -11.50
C SER A 121 -7.74 10.01 -9.98
N THR A 122 -8.94 9.85 -9.44
CA THR A 122 -9.16 9.56 -8.02
C THR A 122 -10.12 8.38 -7.92
N VAL A 123 -9.76 7.37 -7.14
CA VAL A 123 -10.51 6.11 -7.00
C VAL A 123 -10.74 5.82 -5.53
N GLU A 124 -11.97 5.43 -5.16
CA GLU A 124 -12.24 4.86 -3.84
C GLU A 124 -11.86 3.38 -3.82
N MET A 125 -11.09 2.99 -2.80
CA MET A 125 -10.82 1.60 -2.45
C MET A 125 -11.62 1.19 -1.22
N ASN A 126 -12.18 0.00 -1.26
CA ASN A 126 -12.88 -0.65 -0.15
C ASN A 126 -12.66 -2.17 -0.22
N ARG A 127 -13.33 -2.91 0.66
CA ARG A 127 -13.18 -4.37 0.74
C ARG A 127 -13.50 -5.10 -0.58
N GLU A 128 -14.42 -4.58 -1.38
CA GLU A 128 -14.91 -5.23 -2.60
C GLU A 128 -14.06 -4.90 -3.84
N ARG A 129 -13.11 -3.96 -3.69
CA ARG A 129 -12.32 -3.43 -4.80
C ARG A 129 -10.84 -3.37 -4.48
N PRO A 130 -10.16 -4.53 -4.35
CA PRO A 130 -8.71 -4.53 -4.38
C PRO A 130 -8.22 -4.01 -5.72
N CYS A 131 -7.04 -3.41 -5.74
CA CYS A 131 -6.47 -2.85 -6.95
C CYS A 131 -4.98 -3.15 -7.08
N ALA A 132 -4.47 -3.08 -8.29
CA ALA A 132 -3.06 -3.01 -8.58
C ALA A 132 -2.71 -1.60 -9.04
N VAL A 133 -1.54 -1.12 -8.64
CA VAL A 133 -0.99 0.13 -9.18
C VAL A 133 -0.57 -0.10 -10.63
N ASP A 134 -0.92 0.84 -11.51
CA ASP A 134 -0.50 0.77 -12.90
C ASP A 134 1.02 0.96 -13.01
N PRO A 135 1.79 -0.04 -13.51
CA PRO A 135 3.23 0.09 -13.64
C PRO A 135 3.67 1.22 -14.61
N LEU A 136 2.80 1.64 -15.52
CA LEU A 136 3.07 2.73 -16.47
C LEU A 136 2.76 4.12 -15.86
N ALA A 137 2.00 4.17 -14.77
CA ALA A 137 1.66 5.40 -14.05
C ALA A 137 1.71 5.15 -12.53
N PRO A 138 2.88 4.81 -11.96
CA PRO A 138 2.98 4.30 -10.59
C PRO A 138 2.88 5.37 -9.50
N VAL A 139 2.82 6.66 -9.88
CA VAL A 139 2.83 7.76 -8.92
C VAL A 139 1.42 8.03 -8.39
N HIS A 140 1.27 7.91 -7.09
CA HIS A 140 -0.02 8.12 -6.43
C HIS A 140 0.16 8.58 -4.98
N LYS A 141 -0.94 8.95 -4.34
CA LYS A 141 -1.07 9.05 -2.89
C LYS A 141 -2.32 8.33 -2.41
N VAL A 142 -2.27 7.81 -1.19
CA VAL A 142 -3.39 7.18 -0.50
C VAL A 142 -3.78 8.04 0.69
N TYR A 143 -5.07 8.18 0.95
CA TYR A 143 -5.53 8.95 2.09
C TYR A 143 -6.87 8.45 2.63
N ASN A 144 -7.10 8.72 3.93
CA ASN A 144 -8.36 8.47 4.61
C ASN A 144 -9.09 9.82 4.85
N PRO A 145 -10.05 10.19 4.00
CA PRO A 145 -10.78 11.46 4.17
C PRO A 145 -11.51 11.51 5.52
N ARG A 146 -11.52 12.68 6.17
CA ARG A 146 -12.26 12.88 7.44
C ARG A 146 -13.76 12.64 7.29
N GLU A 147 -14.30 12.84 6.10
CA GLU A 147 -15.69 12.63 5.73
C GLU A 147 -16.12 11.16 5.84
N PHE A 148 -15.18 10.21 5.75
CA PHE A 148 -15.48 8.79 5.96
C PHE A 148 -15.81 8.45 7.40
N ARG A 149 -15.37 9.28 8.38
CA ARG A 149 -15.64 9.15 9.81
C ARG A 149 -15.28 7.78 10.40
N GLU A 150 -14.35 7.10 9.80
CA GLU A 150 -13.91 5.77 10.22
C GLU A 150 -12.39 5.61 10.00
N ARG A 151 -11.78 4.76 10.81
CA ARG A 151 -10.42 4.29 10.58
C ARG A 151 -10.39 3.30 9.44
N ALA A 152 -9.26 3.22 8.76
CA ALA A 152 -9.09 2.23 7.71
C ALA A 152 -7.80 1.43 7.92
N VAL A 153 -7.81 0.20 7.40
CA VAL A 153 -6.61 -0.63 7.28
C VAL A 153 -6.52 -1.11 5.85
N SER A 154 -5.36 -0.90 5.23
CA SER A 154 -5.05 -1.47 3.93
C SER A 154 -3.95 -2.51 4.03
N LEU A 155 -4.04 -3.54 3.20
CA LEU A 155 -2.99 -4.52 2.96
C LEU A 155 -2.30 -4.18 1.66
N HIS A 156 -0.98 -4.11 1.70
CA HIS A 156 -0.15 -3.85 0.52
C HIS A 156 0.79 -5.02 0.30
N VAL A 157 0.78 -5.57 -0.90
CA VAL A 157 1.79 -6.51 -1.39
C VAL A 157 2.70 -5.71 -2.32
N TYR A 158 3.99 -5.66 -2.02
CA TYR A 158 5.00 -5.06 -2.89
C TYR A 158 5.94 -6.15 -3.41
N SER A 159 6.23 -6.13 -4.67
CA SER A 159 7.15 -7.07 -5.29
C SER A 159 8.15 -6.32 -6.19
N ARG A 160 9.42 -6.32 -5.81
CA ARG A 160 10.07 -7.00 -4.66
C ARG A 160 10.14 -6.06 -3.46
N PRO A 161 10.60 -6.54 -2.26
CA PRO A 161 10.81 -5.65 -1.13
C PRO A 161 11.76 -4.49 -1.49
N PHE A 162 11.46 -3.30 -0.98
CA PHE A 162 12.26 -2.10 -1.21
C PHE A 162 12.32 -1.25 0.07
N ASP A 163 13.39 -0.49 0.24
CA ASP A 163 13.71 0.29 1.44
C ASP A 163 13.65 1.80 1.23
N SER A 164 13.35 2.23 0.03
CA SER A 164 13.29 3.65 -0.34
C SER A 164 12.33 3.87 -1.48
N CYS A 165 11.70 5.05 -1.53
CA CYS A 165 10.83 5.47 -2.63
C CYS A 165 11.13 6.91 -3.03
N ASP A 166 10.73 7.29 -4.24
CA ASP A 166 10.76 8.68 -4.64
C ASP A 166 9.45 9.34 -4.22
N VAL A 167 9.57 10.53 -3.65
CA VAL A 167 8.45 11.33 -3.18
C VAL A 167 8.38 12.65 -3.94
N TYR A 168 7.18 13.18 -4.05
CA TYR A 168 6.90 14.34 -4.86
C TYR A 168 6.04 15.35 -4.09
N SER A 169 6.27 16.63 -4.36
CA SER A 169 5.40 17.74 -3.96
C SER A 169 4.88 18.45 -5.20
N GLU A 170 3.58 18.34 -5.45
CA GLU A 170 2.92 19.05 -6.54
C GLU A 170 2.97 20.59 -6.32
N GLU A 171 2.71 21.02 -5.07
CA GLU A 171 2.68 22.43 -4.69
C GLU A 171 4.05 23.10 -4.82
N GLN A 172 5.12 22.40 -4.38
CA GLN A 172 6.49 22.94 -4.41
C GLN A 172 7.23 22.64 -5.70
N CYS A 173 6.65 21.83 -6.58
CA CYS A 173 7.30 21.29 -7.78
C CYS A 173 8.64 20.61 -7.47
N THR A 174 8.72 19.89 -6.35
CA THR A 174 9.95 19.22 -5.90
C THR A 174 9.78 17.71 -5.81
N CYS A 175 10.87 16.99 -5.99
CA CYS A 175 10.94 15.56 -5.77
C CYS A 175 12.25 15.18 -5.07
N GLY A 176 12.25 14.00 -4.46
CA GLY A 176 13.42 13.47 -3.78
C GLY A 176 13.23 12.00 -3.42
N THR A 177 14.23 11.39 -2.80
CA THR A 177 14.15 9.99 -2.35
C THR A 177 14.16 9.97 -0.83
N ILE A 178 13.27 9.15 -0.24
CA ILE A 178 13.21 8.92 1.21
C ILE A 178 13.42 7.45 1.53
N GLY A 179 14.00 7.17 2.71
CA GLY A 179 14.03 5.82 3.28
C GLY A 179 12.68 5.43 3.86
N LEU A 180 12.35 4.16 3.77
CA LEU A 180 11.13 3.58 4.33
C LEU A 180 11.44 2.81 5.62
N SER A 181 10.54 2.87 6.59
CA SER A 181 10.66 2.15 7.86
C SER A 181 9.34 1.48 8.22
N TYR A 182 9.42 0.52 9.12
CA TYR A 182 8.24 -0.12 9.70
C TYR A 182 8.00 0.40 11.13
N THR A 183 6.74 0.62 11.47
CA THR A 183 6.29 0.88 12.85
C THR A 183 6.34 -0.40 13.68
N SER A 184 5.98 -1.53 13.04
CA SER A 184 6.04 -2.85 13.65
C SER A 184 6.46 -3.90 12.64
N MET A 185 7.04 -5.00 13.12
CA MET A 185 7.40 -6.15 12.31
C MET A 185 6.88 -7.41 12.99
N TYR A 186 6.16 -8.24 12.24
CA TYR A 186 5.63 -9.54 12.72
C TYR A 186 4.80 -9.42 14.00
N GLY A 187 4.04 -8.33 14.15
CA GLY A 187 3.20 -8.07 15.33
C GLY A 187 3.95 -7.49 16.54
N GLN A 188 5.20 -7.07 16.39
CA GLN A 188 5.98 -6.43 17.44
C GLN A 188 6.43 -5.04 17.01
N ARG A 189 6.25 -4.03 17.89
CA ARG A 189 6.68 -2.65 17.62
C ARG A 189 8.21 -2.61 17.45
N VAL A 190 8.67 -1.94 16.40
CA VAL A 190 10.09 -1.67 16.22
C VAL A 190 10.48 -0.54 17.17
N MET A 191 11.52 -0.76 18.00
CA MET A 191 12.05 0.30 18.85
C MET A 191 12.78 1.32 17.98
N PRO A 192 12.59 2.64 18.22
CA PRO A 192 13.40 3.65 17.55
C PRO A 192 14.88 3.41 17.86
N ALA A 193 15.73 3.48 16.83
CA ALA A 193 17.18 3.39 16.99
C ALA A 193 17.73 4.65 17.69
#